data_55d72536d2ac44dcadbd1618d3ab5cc8
#
_entry.id   55d72536d2ac44dcadbd1618d3ab5cc8
#
_cell.length_a   1.000
_cell.length_b   1.000
_cell.length_c   1.000
_cell.angle_alpha   90.00
_cell.angle_beta   90.00
_cell.angle_gamma   90.00
#
_symmetry.space_group_name_H-M   'P 1'
#
loop_
_entity.id
_entity.type
_entity.pdbx_description
1 polymer ?
#
loop_
_entity_poly.entity_id
_entity_poly.type
_entity_poly.pdbx_seq_one_letter_code
_entity_poly.pdbx_strand_id
1 'polypeptide(L)'
;MSENNVIYGINGPVVTIKGETGLSMMEMVYVGEKRLVGEVIRLDKDLTTIQVYEETTGLKPGEPVYATGGAMFATLGPGIIRNIFDGIERPLSAIAEHNGAFISKGCAESALDEEREWQVNMLVKPGDKLKGGDIYGECPETPVVKHKFMVPPGLEGEVVDVKPDGKYKINDTIVTLRDKKGKDHELTLCQRWPIRIPRPVNRRLPAQRPLITGQRVIDTLFPIAKGGAAAIPGGFGTGKTMTQHQLAKWCDADIIIYVGCGERGNEMTQALKEFGEISDPRTGKPLTDRTVLIANTSNMPVAAREASIYTGITLAEYYRDMGYHTAIMADSTSRWAEALREISGRLEEMPADEGFPAYLPSRLSEFYERAGYVKTVSYTHLTLPTN
;
A
#
# COMPACT_ATOMS: atom_id res chain seq x y z
N MET A 1 -4.86 30.46 0.71
CA MET A 1 -3.48 30.02 0.40
C MET A 1 -2.60 30.74 1.39
N SER A 2 -2.15 30.05 2.45
CA SER A 2 -1.24 30.64 3.45
C SER A 2 0.09 30.94 2.76
N GLU A 3 0.54 32.17 2.96
CA GLU A 3 1.78 32.66 2.42
C GLU A 3 2.97 31.82 2.88
N ASN A 4 3.67 31.26 1.89
CA ASN A 4 5.06 30.82 1.97
C ASN A 4 5.50 29.92 3.13
N ASN A 5 4.98 28.69 3.19
CA ASN A 5 5.69 27.65 3.92
C ASN A 5 7.06 27.45 3.25
N VAL A 6 8.13 27.78 3.96
CA VAL A 6 9.50 27.64 3.47
C VAL A 6 10.33 26.81 4.43
N ILE A 7 11.27 26.08 3.88
CA ILE A 7 12.22 25.26 4.64
C ILE A 7 13.03 26.17 5.58
N TYR A 8 12.98 25.88 6.86
CA TYR A 8 13.80 26.53 7.89
C TYR A 8 15.11 25.76 8.14
N GLY A 9 15.02 24.44 8.28
CA GLY A 9 16.16 23.57 8.55
C GLY A 9 16.03 22.20 7.90
N ILE A 10 17.17 21.55 7.68
CA ILE A 10 17.26 20.22 7.07
C ILE A 10 18.21 19.37 7.90
N ASN A 11 17.74 18.18 8.34
CA ASN A 11 18.53 17.19 9.06
C ASN A 11 18.30 15.81 8.45
N GLY A 12 19.08 15.44 7.44
CA GLY A 12 18.85 14.20 6.68
C GLY A 12 17.46 14.19 6.05
N PRO A 13 16.65 13.12 6.28
CA PRO A 13 15.30 13.03 5.74
C PRO A 13 14.28 13.93 6.46
N VAL A 14 14.69 14.67 7.50
CA VAL A 14 13.81 15.53 8.28
C VAL A 14 14.00 16.98 7.86
N VAL A 15 12.90 17.63 7.52
CA VAL A 15 12.83 19.05 7.15
C VAL A 15 11.92 19.77 8.13
N THR A 16 12.28 20.99 8.52
CA THR A 16 11.50 21.81 9.44
C THR A 16 11.06 23.11 8.79
N ILE A 17 9.85 23.55 9.15
CA ILE A 17 9.28 24.84 8.79
C ILE A 17 9.00 25.60 10.08
N LYS A 18 9.29 26.90 10.11
CA LYS A 18 9.05 27.76 11.27
C LYS A 18 7.80 28.62 11.08
N GLY A 19 7.01 28.76 12.14
CA GLY A 19 5.80 29.59 12.16
C GLY A 19 4.51 28.79 11.93
N GLU A 20 3.38 29.51 11.81
CA GLU A 20 2.08 28.91 11.53
C GLU A 20 2.00 28.48 10.07
N THR A 21 1.94 27.16 9.83
CA THR A 21 1.99 26.59 8.48
C THR A 21 0.61 26.29 7.89
N GLY A 22 -0.43 26.15 8.74
CA GLY A 22 -1.75 25.69 8.34
C GLY A 22 -1.80 24.22 7.90
N LEU A 23 -0.71 23.48 8.07
CA LEU A 23 -0.62 22.06 7.74
C LEU A 23 -1.24 21.21 8.84
N SER A 24 -1.75 20.04 8.45
CA SER A 24 -2.33 19.07 9.36
C SER A 24 -1.35 17.93 9.66
N MET A 25 -1.54 17.27 10.80
CA MET A 25 -0.76 16.06 11.13
C MET A 25 -0.98 14.97 10.09
N MET A 26 0.08 14.28 9.66
CA MET A 26 0.09 13.28 8.59
C MET A 26 -0.29 13.80 7.19
N GLU A 27 -0.32 15.11 7.01
CA GLU A 27 -0.55 15.67 5.68
C GLU A 27 0.64 15.41 4.77
N MET A 28 0.35 14.94 3.55
CA MET A 28 1.33 14.85 2.48
C MET A 28 1.68 16.25 1.97
N VAL A 29 2.94 16.51 1.77
CA VAL A 29 3.46 17.79 1.25
C VAL A 29 4.49 17.54 0.17
N TYR A 30 4.70 18.53 -0.69
CA TYR A 30 5.82 18.56 -1.61
C TYR A 30 6.87 19.55 -1.13
N VAL A 31 8.10 19.07 -0.97
CA VAL A 31 9.22 19.81 -0.37
C VAL A 31 10.21 20.28 -1.44
N GLY A 32 10.53 21.58 -1.43
CA GLY A 32 11.49 22.20 -2.32
C GLY A 32 10.98 22.41 -3.75
N GLU A 33 11.80 23.07 -4.57
CA GLU A 33 11.49 23.32 -5.98
C GLU A 33 11.30 22.01 -6.79
N LYS A 34 12.00 20.95 -6.41
CA LYS A 34 11.89 19.63 -7.03
C LYS A 34 10.66 18.85 -6.60
N ARG A 35 9.87 19.35 -5.66
CA ARG A 35 8.63 18.73 -5.15
C ARG A 35 8.83 17.32 -4.59
N LEU A 36 9.85 17.14 -3.74
CA LEU A 36 10.08 15.87 -3.07
C LEU A 36 8.88 15.52 -2.19
N VAL A 37 8.45 14.27 -2.22
CA VAL A 37 7.33 13.81 -1.39
C VAL A 37 7.72 13.79 0.08
N GLY A 38 6.89 14.38 0.93
CA GLY A 38 7.06 14.42 2.37
C GLY A 38 5.74 14.28 3.12
N GLU A 39 5.81 14.04 4.41
CA GLU A 39 4.68 13.92 5.32
C GLU A 39 4.94 14.69 6.60
N VAL A 40 3.94 15.40 7.09
CA VAL A 40 4.01 16.11 8.37
C VAL A 40 3.94 15.10 9.51
N ILE A 41 5.04 14.97 10.26
CA ILE A 41 5.15 13.98 11.35
C ILE A 41 5.10 14.58 12.76
N ARG A 42 5.23 15.91 12.87
CA ARG A 42 5.14 16.61 14.15
C ARG A 42 4.74 18.06 13.95
N LEU A 43 3.83 18.52 14.80
CA LEU A 43 3.36 19.89 14.85
C LEU A 43 3.59 20.41 16.27
N ASP A 44 4.54 21.33 16.41
CA ASP A 44 4.74 22.12 17.60
C ASP A 44 4.24 23.55 17.34
N LYS A 45 4.10 24.36 18.40
CA LYS A 45 3.54 25.72 18.28
C LYS A 45 4.20 26.58 17.20
N ASP A 46 5.54 26.54 17.12
CA ASP A 46 6.33 27.39 16.23
C ASP A 46 7.15 26.57 15.21
N LEU A 47 7.00 25.25 15.19
CA LEU A 47 7.81 24.38 14.34
C LEU A 47 6.98 23.22 13.80
N THR A 48 6.94 23.08 12.49
CA THR A 48 6.39 21.94 11.79
C THR A 48 7.52 21.05 11.29
N THR A 49 7.49 19.77 11.61
CA THR A 49 8.50 18.79 11.19
C THR A 49 7.92 17.89 10.11
N ILE A 50 8.65 17.76 9.02
CA ILE A 50 8.28 16.98 7.83
C ILE A 50 9.33 15.89 7.63
N GLN A 51 8.87 14.66 7.42
CA GLN A 51 9.68 13.55 6.96
C GLN A 51 9.62 13.47 5.44
N VAL A 52 10.78 13.55 4.76
CA VAL A 52 10.88 13.45 3.31
C VAL A 52 11.19 12.03 2.90
N TYR A 53 10.44 11.51 1.94
CA TYR A 53 10.54 10.14 1.45
C TYR A 53 11.59 9.94 0.36
N GLU A 54 12.22 11.01 -0.06
CA GLU A 54 13.29 11.03 -1.06
C GLU A 54 14.58 11.58 -0.46
N GLU A 55 15.67 11.49 -1.23
CA GLU A 55 16.95 12.02 -0.81
C GLU A 55 16.96 13.55 -0.80
N THR A 56 17.23 14.13 0.36
CA THR A 56 17.19 15.59 0.59
C THR A 56 18.46 16.33 0.18
N THR A 57 19.50 15.63 -0.27
CA THR A 57 20.76 16.26 -0.71
C THR A 57 20.50 17.31 -1.80
N GLY A 58 20.94 18.54 -1.55
CA GLY A 58 20.76 19.67 -2.46
C GLY A 58 19.55 20.55 -2.17
N LEU A 59 18.64 20.18 -1.25
CA LEU A 59 17.65 21.11 -0.72
C LEU A 59 18.32 22.22 0.07
N LYS A 60 17.71 23.40 0.07
CA LYS A 60 18.22 24.58 0.76
C LYS A 60 17.15 25.20 1.66
N PRO A 61 17.53 25.79 2.81
CA PRO A 61 16.64 26.67 3.55
C PRO A 61 16.11 27.80 2.65
N GLY A 62 14.84 28.14 2.82
CA GLY A 62 14.14 29.12 2.01
C GLY A 62 13.41 28.55 0.78
N GLU A 63 13.63 27.30 0.39
CA GLU A 63 12.84 26.66 -0.65
C GLU A 63 11.39 26.43 -0.19
N PRO A 64 10.40 26.46 -1.12
CA PRO A 64 8.99 26.37 -0.78
C PRO A 64 8.57 24.95 -0.35
N VAL A 65 7.51 24.87 0.47
CA VAL A 65 6.81 23.62 0.80
C VAL A 65 5.33 23.78 0.44
N TYR A 66 4.82 22.84 -0.34
CA TYR A 66 3.47 22.89 -0.88
C TYR A 66 2.56 21.90 -0.15
N ALA A 67 1.46 22.41 0.41
CA ALA A 67 0.41 21.62 1.01
C ALA A 67 -0.40 20.84 -0.05
N THR A 68 -0.80 19.62 0.25
CA THR A 68 -1.69 18.84 -0.63
C THR A 68 -3.13 18.76 -0.09
N GLY A 69 -3.35 19.12 1.18
CA GLY A 69 -4.65 19.04 1.86
C GLY A 69 -5.10 17.63 2.22
N GLY A 70 -4.24 16.61 2.09
CA GLY A 70 -4.59 15.22 2.39
C GLY A 70 -3.41 14.41 2.90
N ALA A 71 -3.71 13.28 3.54
CA ALA A 71 -2.70 12.34 3.99
C ALA A 71 -2.06 11.59 2.82
N MET A 72 -0.88 11.01 3.06
CA MET A 72 -0.23 10.12 2.10
C MET A 72 -1.13 8.92 1.79
N PHE A 73 -1.37 8.66 0.52
CA PHE A 73 -2.33 7.65 0.06
C PHE A 73 -1.69 6.67 -0.94
N ALA A 74 -2.31 5.50 -1.04
CA ALA A 74 -2.11 4.58 -2.15
C ALA A 74 -3.22 4.75 -3.18
N THR A 75 -2.88 4.61 -4.46
CA THR A 75 -3.81 4.62 -5.59
C THR A 75 -4.25 3.18 -5.89
N LEU A 76 -5.48 2.88 -5.57
CA LEU A 76 -6.04 1.53 -5.59
C LEU A 76 -6.91 1.35 -6.85
N GLY A 77 -6.45 0.57 -7.81
CA GLY A 77 -7.12 0.35 -9.09
C GLY A 77 -6.53 -0.83 -9.86
N PRO A 78 -7.05 -1.14 -11.06
CA PRO A 78 -6.52 -2.21 -11.89
C PRO A 78 -5.13 -1.85 -12.44
N GLY A 79 -4.24 -2.83 -12.47
CA GLY A 79 -2.84 -2.65 -12.87
C GLY A 79 -1.83 -2.68 -11.72
N ILE A 80 -2.30 -2.89 -10.49
CA ILE A 80 -1.43 -3.11 -9.33
C ILE A 80 -0.71 -4.46 -9.46
N ILE A 81 -1.42 -5.52 -9.83
CA ILE A 81 -0.82 -6.85 -9.99
C ILE A 81 0.15 -6.87 -11.17
N ARG A 82 1.23 -7.62 -11.03
CA ARG A 82 2.41 -7.69 -11.92
C ARG A 82 3.32 -6.46 -11.82
N ASN A 83 2.95 -5.44 -11.08
CA ASN A 83 3.78 -4.24 -10.96
C ASN A 83 4.79 -4.38 -9.83
N ILE A 84 5.84 -3.57 -9.94
CA ILE A 84 6.90 -3.43 -8.95
C ILE A 84 6.92 -1.97 -8.51
N PHE A 85 6.62 -1.76 -7.25
CA PHE A 85 6.59 -0.43 -6.67
C PHE A 85 7.78 -0.19 -5.74
N ASP A 86 8.11 1.06 -5.51
CA ASP A 86 8.94 1.44 -4.38
C ASP A 86 8.10 1.60 -3.09
N GLY A 87 8.74 2.07 -2.00
CA GLY A 87 8.07 2.20 -0.70
C GLY A 87 6.90 3.20 -0.65
N ILE A 88 6.80 4.11 -1.61
CA ILE A 88 5.74 5.12 -1.72
C ILE A 88 4.86 4.93 -2.97
N GLU A 89 4.78 3.69 -3.45
CA GLU A 89 3.95 3.28 -4.60
C GLU A 89 4.34 3.89 -5.95
N ARG A 90 5.61 4.27 -6.16
CA ARG A 90 6.06 4.66 -7.50
C ARG A 90 6.39 3.42 -8.33
N PRO A 91 5.91 3.30 -9.58
CA PRO A 91 6.13 2.13 -10.43
C PRO A 91 7.56 2.12 -10.96
N LEU A 92 8.39 1.19 -10.45
CA LEU A 92 9.82 1.14 -10.78
C LEU A 92 10.09 0.82 -12.25
N SER A 93 9.22 0.03 -12.90
CA SER A 93 9.36 -0.29 -14.32
C SER A 93 9.17 0.95 -15.19
N ALA A 94 8.11 1.74 -14.95
CA ALA A 94 7.86 2.98 -15.69
C ALA A 94 8.96 4.02 -15.44
N ILE A 95 9.43 4.13 -14.20
CA ILE A 95 10.57 5.02 -13.87
C ILE A 95 11.82 4.59 -14.64
N ALA A 96 12.11 3.29 -14.74
CA ALA A 96 13.27 2.79 -15.45
C ALA A 96 13.20 3.06 -16.96
N GLU A 97 12.01 3.01 -17.55
CA GLU A 97 11.77 3.34 -18.96
C GLU A 97 12.01 4.83 -19.26
N HIS A 98 11.56 5.73 -18.36
CA HIS A 98 11.66 7.17 -18.57
C HIS A 98 12.98 7.77 -18.10
N ASN A 99 13.50 7.31 -16.95
CA ASN A 99 14.66 7.92 -16.27
C ASN A 99 15.92 7.03 -16.30
N GLY A 100 15.84 5.81 -16.86
CA GLY A 100 16.94 4.86 -16.87
C GLY A 100 17.19 4.20 -15.51
N ALA A 101 18.46 3.92 -15.18
CA ALA A 101 18.85 3.12 -14.01
C ALA A 101 18.68 3.83 -12.65
N PHE A 102 18.39 5.12 -12.63
CA PHE A 102 18.32 5.93 -11.41
C PHE A 102 16.95 6.58 -11.23
N ILE A 103 16.45 6.60 -10.00
CA ILE A 103 15.23 7.33 -9.66
C ILE A 103 15.57 8.81 -9.52
N SER A 104 15.04 9.63 -10.40
CA SER A 104 15.22 11.09 -10.34
C SER A 104 14.45 11.68 -9.17
N LYS A 105 15.03 12.71 -8.51
CA LYS A 105 14.39 13.43 -7.42
C LYS A 105 13.13 14.15 -7.89
N GLY A 106 12.04 14.03 -7.13
CA GLY A 106 10.74 14.61 -7.47
C GLY A 106 10.09 13.95 -8.69
N CYS A 107 10.43 12.69 -8.99
CA CYS A 107 9.80 11.92 -10.04
C CYS A 107 8.31 11.71 -9.70
N ALA A 108 7.43 12.27 -10.52
CA ALA A 108 5.98 12.28 -10.32
C ALA A 108 5.28 11.26 -11.25
N GLU A 109 5.82 10.06 -11.36
CA GLU A 109 5.14 8.99 -12.11
C GLU A 109 3.85 8.57 -11.41
N SER A 110 2.77 8.41 -12.16
CA SER A 110 1.52 7.86 -11.65
C SER A 110 1.72 6.42 -11.21
N ALA A 111 1.14 6.03 -10.07
CA ALA A 111 1.22 4.67 -9.56
C ALA A 111 0.63 3.63 -10.54
N LEU A 112 -0.37 4.03 -11.31
CA LEU A 112 -1.05 3.21 -12.30
C LEU A 112 -0.96 3.86 -13.67
N ASP A 113 -0.98 3.03 -14.73
CA ASP A 113 -1.00 3.48 -16.12
C ASP A 113 -2.38 4.12 -16.45
N GLU A 114 -2.39 5.44 -16.55
CA GLU A 114 -3.60 6.24 -16.81
C GLU A 114 -4.08 6.15 -18.24
N GLU A 115 -3.24 5.73 -19.17
CA GLU A 115 -3.58 5.62 -20.59
C GLU A 115 -4.14 4.24 -20.97
N ARG A 116 -3.93 3.25 -20.11
CA ARG A 116 -4.40 1.89 -20.35
C ARG A 116 -5.91 1.80 -20.26
N GLU A 117 -6.52 1.20 -21.28
CA GLU A 117 -7.95 0.88 -21.30
C GLU A 117 -8.22 -0.50 -20.69
N TRP A 118 -9.26 -0.58 -19.86
CA TRP A 118 -9.74 -1.79 -19.23
C TRP A 118 -11.13 -2.15 -19.73
N GLN A 119 -11.35 -3.42 -20.07
CA GLN A 119 -12.68 -3.90 -20.43
C GLN A 119 -13.52 -4.07 -19.17
N VAL A 120 -14.49 -3.17 -18.96
CA VAL A 120 -15.32 -3.11 -17.75
C VAL A 120 -16.67 -3.72 -18.01
N ASN A 121 -17.14 -4.56 -17.07
CA ASN A 121 -18.48 -5.07 -16.98
C ASN A 121 -19.17 -4.40 -15.80
N MET A 122 -20.30 -3.76 -16.03
CA MET A 122 -21.08 -3.08 -14.97
C MET A 122 -21.98 -4.08 -14.26
N LEU A 123 -22.08 -3.95 -12.93
CA LEU A 123 -22.86 -4.85 -12.07
C LEU A 123 -24.07 -4.17 -11.43
N VAL A 124 -24.27 -2.88 -11.69
CA VAL A 124 -25.31 -2.06 -11.05
C VAL A 124 -26.13 -1.33 -12.13
N LYS A 125 -27.29 -0.83 -11.71
CA LYS A 125 -28.23 -0.10 -12.57
C LYS A 125 -28.65 1.22 -11.91
N PRO A 126 -29.09 2.22 -12.68
CA PRO A 126 -29.72 3.42 -12.12
C PRO A 126 -30.86 3.06 -11.17
N GLY A 127 -30.90 3.70 -10.00
CA GLY A 127 -31.85 3.42 -8.93
C GLY A 127 -31.36 2.44 -7.86
N ASP A 128 -30.26 1.74 -8.09
CA ASP A 128 -29.66 0.87 -7.05
C ASP A 128 -29.11 1.70 -5.89
N LYS A 129 -29.23 1.20 -4.67
CA LYS A 129 -28.68 1.83 -3.47
C LYS A 129 -27.39 1.12 -3.08
N LEU A 130 -26.30 1.87 -3.07
CA LEU A 130 -24.96 1.37 -2.77
C LEU A 130 -24.42 2.02 -1.50
N LYS A 131 -23.58 1.29 -0.80
CA LYS A 131 -22.81 1.74 0.36
C LYS A 131 -21.35 1.37 0.22
N GLY A 132 -20.50 1.96 1.02
CA GLY A 132 -19.07 1.68 1.04
C GLY A 132 -18.77 0.18 1.01
N GLY A 133 -17.90 -0.24 0.07
CA GLY A 133 -17.53 -1.62 -0.17
C GLY A 133 -18.43 -2.38 -1.15
N ASP A 134 -19.61 -1.91 -1.52
CA ASP A 134 -20.43 -2.57 -2.55
C ASP A 134 -19.75 -2.51 -3.91
N ILE A 135 -19.83 -3.60 -4.66
CA ILE A 135 -19.18 -3.74 -5.96
C ILE A 135 -20.09 -3.18 -7.05
N TYR A 136 -19.60 -2.23 -7.85
CA TYR A 136 -20.37 -1.64 -8.95
C TYR A 136 -19.91 -2.08 -10.35
N GLY A 137 -18.74 -2.72 -10.45
CA GLY A 137 -18.25 -3.25 -11.73
C GLY A 137 -17.02 -4.13 -11.53
N GLU A 138 -16.59 -4.78 -12.60
CA GLU A 138 -15.41 -5.63 -12.62
C GLU A 138 -14.68 -5.56 -13.96
N CYS A 139 -13.37 -5.85 -13.97
CA CYS A 139 -12.59 -6.07 -15.18
C CYS A 139 -11.58 -7.21 -15.00
N PRO A 140 -11.12 -7.87 -16.06
CA PRO A 140 -10.00 -8.80 -15.98
C PRO A 140 -8.70 -8.03 -15.82
N GLU A 141 -8.07 -8.09 -14.64
CA GLU A 141 -6.76 -7.47 -14.40
C GLU A 141 -5.63 -8.36 -14.91
N THR A 142 -5.69 -9.65 -14.57
CA THR A 142 -4.81 -10.68 -15.10
C THR A 142 -5.63 -11.92 -15.50
N PRO A 143 -5.04 -12.94 -16.14
CA PRO A 143 -5.77 -14.17 -16.47
C PRO A 143 -6.35 -14.92 -15.26
N VAL A 144 -5.87 -14.63 -14.04
CA VAL A 144 -6.26 -15.31 -12.81
C VAL A 144 -6.95 -14.40 -11.80
N VAL A 145 -6.90 -13.08 -11.99
CA VAL A 145 -7.48 -12.10 -11.07
C VAL A 145 -8.45 -11.19 -11.80
N LYS A 146 -9.69 -11.14 -11.30
CA LYS A 146 -10.69 -10.15 -11.69
C LYS A 146 -10.65 -8.98 -10.71
N HIS A 147 -10.36 -7.80 -11.20
CA HIS A 147 -10.45 -6.58 -10.41
C HIS A 147 -11.91 -6.18 -10.22
N LYS A 148 -12.31 -5.90 -8.98
CA LYS A 148 -13.67 -5.47 -8.65
C LYS A 148 -13.67 -4.04 -8.17
N PHE A 149 -14.46 -3.20 -8.80
CA PHE A 149 -14.59 -1.80 -8.42
C PHE A 149 -15.58 -1.67 -7.27
N MET A 150 -15.12 -1.07 -6.16
CA MET A 150 -15.88 -0.96 -4.92
C MET A 150 -16.15 0.49 -4.57
N VAL A 151 -17.36 0.77 -4.09
CA VAL A 151 -17.69 2.08 -3.53
C VAL A 151 -16.71 2.41 -2.38
N PRO A 152 -16.06 3.58 -2.40
CA PRO A 152 -15.14 3.97 -1.33
C PRO A 152 -15.79 3.88 0.05
N PRO A 153 -15.06 3.43 1.09
CA PRO A 153 -15.57 3.40 2.45
C PRO A 153 -16.10 4.78 2.91
N GLY A 154 -17.24 4.77 3.60
CA GLY A 154 -17.88 6.00 4.09
C GLY A 154 -18.79 6.69 3.09
N LEU A 155 -18.85 6.26 1.83
CA LEU A 155 -19.76 6.77 0.82
C LEU A 155 -20.99 5.84 0.72
N GLU A 156 -22.18 6.43 0.69
CA GLU A 156 -23.46 5.74 0.44
C GLU A 156 -24.38 6.62 -0.40
N GLY A 157 -25.15 6.03 -1.28
CA GLY A 157 -26.06 6.78 -2.13
C GLY A 157 -26.86 5.92 -3.09
N GLU A 158 -27.65 6.57 -3.93
CA GLU A 158 -28.42 5.97 -5.02
C GLU A 158 -27.70 6.22 -6.34
N VAL A 159 -27.62 5.19 -7.17
CA VAL A 159 -27.02 5.27 -8.49
C VAL A 159 -27.89 6.12 -9.40
N VAL A 160 -27.35 7.24 -9.88
CA VAL A 160 -28.04 8.16 -10.79
C VAL A 160 -27.73 7.84 -12.25
N ASP A 161 -26.46 7.57 -12.55
CA ASP A 161 -25.99 7.27 -13.91
C ASP A 161 -24.97 6.14 -13.90
N VAL A 162 -25.01 5.31 -14.95
CA VAL A 162 -24.10 4.18 -15.16
C VAL A 162 -23.72 4.16 -16.63
N LYS A 163 -22.43 4.13 -16.90
CA LYS A 163 -21.92 3.92 -18.27
C LYS A 163 -22.19 2.48 -18.73
N PRO A 164 -22.36 2.21 -20.03
CA PRO A 164 -22.51 0.86 -20.55
C PRO A 164 -21.21 0.03 -20.37
N ASP A 165 -21.31 -1.29 -20.52
CA ASP A 165 -20.13 -2.13 -20.62
C ASP A 165 -19.23 -1.67 -21.75
N GLY A 166 -17.93 -1.57 -21.52
CA GLY A 166 -17.02 -1.01 -22.51
C GLY A 166 -15.59 -0.89 -22.01
N LYS A 167 -14.79 -0.17 -22.78
CA LYS A 167 -13.40 0.14 -22.46
C LYS A 167 -13.30 1.51 -21.82
N TYR A 168 -12.65 1.57 -20.66
CA TYR A 168 -12.47 2.79 -19.88
C TYR A 168 -11.06 2.87 -19.31
N LYS A 169 -10.56 4.10 -19.18
CA LYS A 169 -9.34 4.43 -18.46
C LYS A 169 -9.61 4.52 -16.94
N ILE A 170 -8.57 4.46 -16.14
CA ILE A 170 -8.71 4.43 -14.66
C ILE A 170 -9.38 5.69 -14.08
N ASN A 171 -9.25 6.83 -14.73
CA ASN A 171 -9.82 8.11 -14.30
C ASN A 171 -11.19 8.42 -14.91
N ASP A 172 -11.71 7.57 -15.79
CA ASP A 172 -13.03 7.77 -16.39
C ASP A 172 -14.12 7.54 -15.34
N THR A 173 -15.08 8.47 -15.27
CA THR A 173 -16.28 8.33 -14.44
C THR A 173 -17.19 7.28 -15.07
N ILE A 174 -17.46 6.18 -14.36
CA ILE A 174 -18.29 5.07 -14.86
C ILE A 174 -19.62 4.94 -14.12
N VAL A 175 -19.72 5.40 -12.88
CA VAL A 175 -20.95 5.45 -12.08
C VAL A 175 -21.04 6.78 -11.36
N THR A 176 -22.23 7.35 -11.29
CA THR A 176 -22.53 8.52 -10.46
C THR A 176 -23.47 8.14 -9.32
N LEU A 177 -23.05 8.38 -8.09
CA LEU A 177 -23.82 8.15 -6.87
C LEU A 177 -24.32 9.46 -6.31
N ARG A 178 -25.60 9.55 -5.97
CA ARG A 178 -26.18 10.69 -5.23
C ARG A 178 -26.37 10.33 -3.77
N ASP A 179 -25.71 11.07 -2.88
CA ASP A 179 -25.85 10.88 -1.45
C ASP A 179 -27.19 11.41 -0.90
N LYS A 180 -27.45 11.14 0.37
CA LYS A 180 -28.67 11.61 1.08
C LYS A 180 -28.81 13.14 1.15
N LYS A 181 -27.72 13.87 0.93
CA LYS A 181 -27.69 15.34 0.92
C LYS A 181 -27.92 15.92 -0.48
N GLY A 182 -28.10 15.05 -1.49
CA GLY A 182 -28.29 15.45 -2.88
C GLY A 182 -27.00 15.78 -3.63
N LYS A 183 -25.82 15.47 -3.05
CA LYS A 183 -24.52 15.67 -3.69
C LYS A 183 -24.19 14.47 -4.56
N ASP A 184 -23.77 14.72 -5.79
CA ASP A 184 -23.30 13.71 -6.72
C ASP A 184 -21.82 13.41 -6.48
N HIS A 185 -21.49 12.12 -6.48
CA HIS A 185 -20.16 11.57 -6.32
C HIS A 185 -19.83 10.70 -7.53
N GLU A 186 -18.76 11.03 -8.21
CA GLU A 186 -18.26 10.30 -9.37
C GLU A 186 -17.40 9.13 -8.93
N LEU A 187 -17.69 7.93 -9.43
CA LEU A 187 -16.92 6.72 -9.20
C LEU A 187 -16.17 6.36 -10.47
N THR A 188 -14.86 6.19 -10.34
CA THR A 188 -13.93 5.81 -11.40
C THR A 188 -13.42 4.39 -11.18
N LEU A 189 -12.49 3.90 -12.00
CA LEU A 189 -11.89 2.58 -11.82
C LEU A 189 -10.87 2.53 -10.69
N CYS A 190 -10.49 3.68 -10.12
CA CYS A 190 -9.53 3.75 -9.03
C CYS A 190 -10.07 4.55 -7.84
N GLN A 191 -9.47 4.34 -6.69
CA GLN A 191 -9.74 5.10 -5.46
C GLN A 191 -8.44 5.36 -4.72
N ARG A 192 -8.39 6.41 -3.91
CA ARG A 192 -7.26 6.73 -3.04
C ARG A 192 -7.57 6.36 -1.61
N TRP A 193 -6.60 5.75 -0.93
CA TRP A 193 -6.74 5.39 0.48
C TRP A 193 -5.48 5.75 1.28
N PRO A 194 -5.62 6.42 2.44
CA PRO A 194 -4.47 6.74 3.29
C PRO A 194 -3.76 5.47 3.76
N ILE A 195 -2.45 5.34 3.52
CA ILE A 195 -1.71 4.09 3.80
C ILE A 195 -1.64 3.76 5.29
N ARG A 196 -1.65 4.77 6.16
CA ARG A 196 -1.55 4.58 7.61
C ARG A 196 -2.87 4.21 8.27
N ILE A 197 -3.99 4.37 7.56
CA ILE A 197 -5.32 4.07 8.08
C ILE A 197 -5.76 2.69 7.60
N PRO A 198 -6.03 1.72 8.51
CA PRO A 198 -6.56 0.42 8.12
C PRO A 198 -7.87 0.57 7.36
N ARG A 199 -8.07 -0.25 6.32
CA ARG A 199 -9.36 -0.26 5.62
C ARG A 199 -10.44 -0.88 6.51
N PRO A 200 -11.62 -0.25 6.59
CA PRO A 200 -12.66 -0.68 7.50
C PRO A 200 -13.19 -2.07 7.17
N VAL A 201 -13.53 -2.81 8.20
CA VAL A 201 -14.16 -4.13 8.09
C VAL A 201 -15.47 -4.14 8.87
N ASN A 202 -16.44 -4.93 8.39
CA ASN A 202 -17.72 -5.04 9.09
C ASN A 202 -17.54 -5.78 10.42
N ARG A 203 -16.88 -6.94 10.40
CA ARG A 203 -16.64 -7.77 11.58
C ARG A 203 -15.40 -8.64 11.41
N ARG A 204 -14.62 -8.79 12.46
CA ARG A 204 -13.60 -9.84 12.55
C ARG A 204 -14.26 -11.18 12.85
N LEU A 205 -13.83 -12.20 12.15
CA LEU A 205 -14.31 -13.57 12.31
C LEU A 205 -13.23 -14.42 12.96
N PRO A 206 -13.58 -15.47 13.71
CA PRO A 206 -12.60 -16.41 14.22
C PRO A 206 -11.90 -17.11 13.04
N ALA A 207 -10.61 -17.33 13.18
CA ALA A 207 -9.82 -18.08 12.22
C ALA A 207 -10.25 -19.55 12.26
N GLN A 208 -10.80 -20.05 11.16
CA GLN A 208 -11.36 -21.42 11.08
C GLN A 208 -10.67 -22.28 10.03
N ARG A 209 -9.85 -21.67 9.17
CA ARG A 209 -9.19 -22.37 8.07
C ARG A 209 -7.67 -22.19 8.16
N PRO A 210 -6.89 -23.27 8.00
CA PRO A 210 -5.45 -23.15 7.86
C PRO A 210 -5.08 -22.50 6.53
N LEU A 211 -3.98 -21.76 6.52
CA LEU A 211 -3.26 -21.39 5.32
C LEU A 211 -2.37 -22.59 4.95
N ILE A 212 -2.62 -23.19 3.82
CA ILE A 212 -1.75 -24.26 3.33
C ILE A 212 -0.52 -23.62 2.72
N THR A 213 0.62 -23.85 3.33
CA THR A 213 1.89 -23.24 2.93
C THR A 213 2.67 -24.07 1.93
N GLY A 214 2.34 -25.35 1.79
CA GLY A 214 3.10 -26.31 1.00
C GLY A 214 4.36 -26.84 1.72
N GLN A 215 4.63 -26.36 2.94
CA GLN A 215 5.74 -26.82 3.76
C GLN A 215 5.22 -27.78 4.84
N ARG A 216 5.55 -29.08 4.72
CA ARG A 216 5.00 -30.11 5.61
C ARG A 216 5.20 -29.79 7.09
N VAL A 217 6.39 -29.28 7.46
CA VAL A 217 6.70 -28.96 8.87
C VAL A 217 5.77 -27.86 9.39
N ILE A 218 5.52 -26.83 8.59
CA ILE A 218 4.64 -25.73 8.97
C ILE A 218 3.19 -26.24 9.02
N ASP A 219 2.73 -26.85 7.94
CA ASP A 219 1.31 -27.26 7.81
C ASP A 219 0.88 -28.32 8.85
N THR A 220 1.82 -29.15 9.32
CA THR A 220 1.50 -30.22 10.29
C THR A 220 1.80 -29.89 11.73
N LEU A 221 2.90 -29.15 12.01
CA LEU A 221 3.36 -28.90 13.39
C LEU A 221 3.13 -27.46 13.86
N PHE A 222 3.11 -26.50 12.92
CA PHE A 222 2.97 -25.07 13.23
C PHE A 222 1.96 -24.39 12.28
N PRO A 223 0.72 -24.90 12.17
CA PRO A 223 -0.23 -24.44 11.18
C PRO A 223 -0.53 -22.94 11.34
N ILE A 224 -0.49 -22.23 10.24
CA ILE A 224 -0.86 -20.81 10.17
C ILE A 224 -2.32 -20.71 9.80
N ALA A 225 -3.10 -19.93 10.51
CA ALA A 225 -4.50 -19.69 10.16
C ALA A 225 -4.63 -18.63 9.06
N LYS A 226 -5.60 -18.79 8.15
CA LYS A 226 -5.98 -17.71 7.21
C LYS A 226 -6.47 -16.50 8.01
N GLY A 227 -5.86 -15.34 7.75
CA GLY A 227 -6.07 -14.12 8.53
C GLY A 227 -5.21 -14.05 9.80
N GLY A 228 -4.32 -15.02 10.04
CA GLY A 228 -3.34 -14.97 11.10
C GLY A 228 -2.09 -14.18 10.72
N ALA A 229 -1.21 -13.97 11.69
CA ALA A 229 0.12 -13.43 11.52
C ALA A 229 1.14 -14.47 12.04
N ALA A 230 2.24 -14.62 11.30
CA ALA A 230 3.34 -15.50 11.69
C ALA A 230 4.66 -14.75 11.63
N ALA A 231 5.49 -14.91 12.63
CA ALA A 231 6.85 -14.40 12.65
C ALA A 231 7.84 -15.51 12.26
N ILE A 232 8.84 -15.16 11.47
CA ILE A 232 9.97 -16.03 11.10
C ILE A 232 11.23 -15.44 11.72
N PRO A 233 11.47 -15.65 13.03
CA PRO A 233 12.60 -15.08 13.72
C PRO A 233 13.88 -15.84 13.37
N GLY A 234 15.01 -15.16 13.46
CA GLY A 234 16.32 -15.78 13.28
C GLY A 234 17.42 -14.78 12.97
N GLY A 235 18.64 -15.13 13.24
CA GLY A 235 19.82 -14.36 12.90
C GLY A 235 20.09 -14.31 11.39
N PHE A 236 21.19 -13.68 11.03
CA PHE A 236 21.65 -13.65 9.65
C PHE A 236 21.96 -15.07 9.13
N GLY A 237 21.58 -15.39 7.91
CA GLY A 237 21.87 -16.67 7.28
C GLY A 237 21.01 -17.87 7.73
N THR A 238 19.98 -17.66 8.56
CA THR A 238 19.11 -18.75 9.03
C THR A 238 17.99 -19.14 8.05
N GLY A 239 17.96 -18.54 6.86
CA GLY A 239 17.02 -18.88 5.80
C GLY A 239 15.66 -18.18 5.89
N LYS A 240 15.53 -17.04 6.62
CA LYS A 240 14.30 -16.27 6.71
C LYS A 240 13.71 -15.90 5.35
N THR A 241 14.48 -15.24 4.52
CA THR A 241 14.11 -14.83 3.16
C THR A 241 13.71 -16.04 2.31
N MET A 242 14.51 -17.13 2.35
CA MET A 242 14.20 -18.35 1.62
C MET A 242 12.87 -18.96 2.06
N THR A 243 12.58 -18.96 3.35
CA THR A 243 11.29 -19.43 3.89
C THR A 243 10.14 -18.57 3.37
N GLN A 244 10.27 -17.24 3.41
CA GLN A 244 9.26 -16.33 2.87
C GLN A 244 9.04 -16.53 1.36
N HIS A 245 10.11 -16.70 0.58
CA HIS A 245 10.02 -17.02 -0.85
C HIS A 245 9.25 -18.34 -1.09
N GLN A 246 9.53 -19.38 -0.29
CA GLN A 246 8.80 -20.65 -0.42
C GLN A 246 7.33 -20.48 -0.07
N LEU A 247 6.99 -19.72 0.96
CA LEU A 247 5.60 -19.40 1.29
C LEU A 247 4.91 -18.63 0.15
N ALA A 248 5.56 -17.60 -0.40
CA ALA A 248 5.03 -16.84 -1.53
C ALA A 248 4.75 -17.72 -2.76
N LYS A 249 5.62 -18.68 -3.04
CA LYS A 249 5.51 -19.58 -4.20
C LYS A 249 4.35 -20.59 -4.05
N TRP A 250 4.21 -21.19 -2.87
CA TRP A 250 3.42 -22.40 -2.71
C TRP A 250 2.16 -22.26 -1.87
N CYS A 251 1.99 -21.15 -1.12
CA CYS A 251 0.80 -21.00 -0.28
C CYS A 251 -0.48 -20.87 -1.11
N ASP A 252 -1.59 -21.29 -0.48
CA ASP A 252 -2.92 -21.26 -1.08
C ASP A 252 -3.63 -19.89 -1.01
N ALA A 253 -2.88 -18.81 -0.77
CA ALA A 253 -3.40 -17.46 -0.92
C ALA A 253 -3.70 -17.14 -2.40
N ASP A 254 -4.71 -16.33 -2.65
CA ASP A 254 -5.08 -15.93 -4.01
C ASP A 254 -4.15 -14.85 -4.54
N ILE A 255 -3.74 -13.92 -3.70
CA ILE A 255 -2.86 -12.80 -4.04
C ILE A 255 -1.73 -12.70 -3.03
N ILE A 256 -0.53 -12.45 -3.55
CA ILE A 256 0.69 -12.28 -2.77
C ILE A 256 1.15 -10.84 -2.90
N ILE A 257 1.39 -10.19 -1.77
CA ILE A 257 2.11 -8.92 -1.72
C ILE A 257 3.45 -9.19 -1.03
N TYR A 258 4.53 -9.05 -1.77
CA TYR A 258 5.88 -9.23 -1.23
C TYR A 258 6.54 -7.86 -1.04
N VAL A 259 6.90 -7.55 0.19
CA VAL A 259 7.53 -6.29 0.58
C VAL A 259 8.98 -6.56 0.96
N GLY A 260 9.91 -6.16 0.09
CA GLY A 260 11.33 -6.10 0.41
C GLY A 260 11.62 -4.79 1.13
N CYS A 261 11.61 -4.85 2.45
CA CYS A 261 11.82 -3.70 3.32
C CYS A 261 13.28 -3.63 3.77
N GLY A 262 14.09 -2.86 3.06
CA GLY A 262 15.52 -2.69 3.36
C GLY A 262 16.40 -3.88 2.94
N GLU A 263 15.89 -4.76 2.10
CA GLU A 263 16.64 -5.89 1.58
C GLU A 263 17.68 -5.47 0.54
N ARG A 264 18.60 -6.37 0.22
CA ARG A 264 19.63 -6.09 -0.78
C ARG A 264 19.05 -6.11 -2.19
N GLY A 265 19.55 -5.25 -3.07
CA GLY A 265 19.09 -5.18 -4.45
C GLY A 265 19.24 -6.51 -5.21
N ASN A 266 20.30 -7.27 -4.96
CA ASN A 266 20.50 -8.59 -5.57
C ASN A 266 19.47 -9.64 -5.10
N GLU A 267 19.04 -9.61 -3.83
CA GLU A 267 18.00 -10.51 -3.30
C GLU A 267 16.64 -10.18 -3.91
N MET A 268 16.32 -8.88 -4.03
CA MET A 268 15.11 -8.44 -4.73
C MET A 268 15.12 -8.83 -6.21
N THR A 269 16.23 -8.66 -6.90
CA THR A 269 16.37 -9.08 -8.30
C THR A 269 16.21 -10.59 -8.47
N GLN A 270 16.76 -11.36 -7.53
CA GLN A 270 16.58 -12.81 -7.52
C GLN A 270 15.11 -13.19 -7.30
N ALA A 271 14.42 -12.56 -6.33
CA ALA A 271 12.99 -12.78 -6.09
C ALA A 271 12.15 -12.50 -7.34
N LEU A 272 12.41 -11.37 -8.01
CA LEU A 272 11.77 -11.00 -9.27
C LEU A 272 11.93 -12.05 -10.35
N LYS A 273 13.17 -12.51 -10.56
CA LYS A 273 13.51 -13.53 -11.55
C LYS A 273 12.80 -14.84 -11.22
N GLU A 274 12.89 -15.30 -9.97
CA GLU A 274 12.28 -16.54 -9.52
C GLU A 274 10.74 -16.50 -9.66
N PHE A 275 10.09 -15.39 -9.29
CA PHE A 275 8.63 -15.25 -9.43
C PHE A 275 8.19 -15.17 -10.90
N GLY A 276 9.03 -14.64 -11.79
CA GLY A 276 8.78 -14.61 -13.23
C GLY A 276 8.92 -15.97 -13.92
N GLU A 277 9.83 -16.82 -13.46
CA GLU A 277 10.11 -18.14 -14.04
C GLU A 277 9.17 -19.25 -13.53
N ILE A 278 8.56 -19.06 -12.37
CA ILE A 278 7.71 -20.09 -11.74
C ILE A 278 6.27 -19.96 -12.19
N SER A 279 5.70 -21.09 -12.59
CA SER A 279 4.26 -21.23 -12.81
C SER A 279 3.54 -21.60 -11.50
N ASP A 280 2.44 -20.94 -11.21
CA ASP A 280 1.56 -21.30 -10.10
C ASP A 280 0.99 -22.71 -10.33
N PRO A 281 1.23 -23.66 -9.44
CA PRO A 281 0.79 -25.05 -9.60
C PRO A 281 -0.73 -25.19 -9.66
N ARG A 282 -1.49 -24.23 -9.17
CA ARG A 282 -2.96 -24.26 -9.17
C ARG A 282 -3.55 -23.80 -10.50
N THR A 283 -2.91 -22.85 -11.17
CA THR A 283 -3.45 -22.20 -12.36
C THR A 283 -2.66 -22.50 -13.63
N GLY A 284 -1.40 -22.97 -13.50
CA GLY A 284 -0.46 -23.13 -14.59
C GLY A 284 0.00 -21.81 -15.22
N LYS A 285 -0.35 -20.67 -14.64
CA LYS A 285 0.03 -19.33 -15.12
C LYS A 285 1.24 -18.82 -14.35
N PRO A 286 1.98 -17.82 -14.85
CA PRO A 286 3.09 -17.22 -14.13
C PRO A 286 2.67 -16.76 -12.73
N LEU A 287 3.53 -16.96 -11.74
CA LEU A 287 3.26 -16.54 -10.36
C LEU A 287 3.06 -15.03 -10.24
N THR A 288 3.69 -14.26 -11.12
CA THR A 288 3.53 -12.80 -11.23
C THR A 288 2.09 -12.38 -11.50
N ASP A 289 1.25 -13.25 -12.11
CA ASP A 289 -0.16 -12.94 -12.41
C ASP A 289 -1.02 -12.76 -11.15
N ARG A 290 -0.51 -13.14 -9.98
CA ARG A 290 -1.15 -12.95 -8.68
C ARG A 290 -0.25 -12.30 -7.62
N THR A 291 0.86 -11.68 -8.06
CA THR A 291 1.87 -11.12 -7.15
C THR A 291 2.06 -9.62 -7.40
N VAL A 292 2.22 -8.88 -6.32
CA VAL A 292 2.67 -7.48 -6.28
C VAL A 292 3.98 -7.44 -5.52
N LEU A 293 4.95 -6.69 -6.02
CA LEU A 293 6.24 -6.51 -5.39
C LEU A 293 6.42 -5.06 -4.96
N ILE A 294 6.85 -4.87 -3.73
CA ILE A 294 7.27 -3.56 -3.22
C ILE A 294 8.75 -3.69 -2.89
N ALA A 295 9.59 -2.98 -3.62
CA ALA A 295 11.04 -3.03 -3.48
C ALA A 295 11.57 -1.73 -2.92
N ASN A 296 11.81 -1.70 -1.63
CA ASN A 296 12.60 -0.65 -0.99
C ASN A 296 13.92 -1.26 -0.52
N THR A 297 14.96 -1.13 -1.34
CA THR A 297 16.28 -1.70 -1.07
C THR A 297 17.05 -0.89 -0.03
N SER A 298 18.11 -1.49 0.53
CA SER A 298 18.88 -0.87 1.62
C SER A 298 19.56 0.45 1.27
N ASN A 299 19.75 0.75 -0.02
CA ASN A 299 20.31 2.00 -0.53
C ASN A 299 19.24 3.08 -0.84
N MET A 300 17.97 2.75 -0.73
CA MET A 300 16.87 3.69 -0.90
C MET A 300 16.60 4.49 0.39
N PRO A 301 15.91 5.64 0.31
CA PRO A 301 15.63 6.50 1.45
C PRO A 301 14.96 5.77 2.62
N VAL A 302 15.40 6.08 3.83
CA VAL A 302 14.93 5.45 5.07
C VAL A 302 13.45 5.68 5.31
N ALA A 303 12.95 6.88 5.03
CA ALA A 303 11.54 7.20 5.18
C ALA A 303 10.65 6.37 4.24
N ALA A 304 11.06 6.19 2.98
CA ALA A 304 10.35 5.31 2.05
C ALA A 304 10.37 3.84 2.51
N ARG A 305 11.44 3.41 3.21
CA ARG A 305 11.51 2.09 3.83
C ARG A 305 10.45 1.94 4.92
N GLU A 306 10.29 2.96 5.77
CA GLU A 306 9.26 2.97 6.79
C GLU A 306 7.86 2.90 6.18
N ALA A 307 7.59 3.63 5.11
CA ALA A 307 6.30 3.64 4.43
C ALA A 307 5.97 2.31 3.71
N SER A 308 6.97 1.59 3.21
CA SER A 308 6.80 0.41 2.34
C SER A 308 5.87 -0.66 2.94
N ILE A 309 5.92 -0.88 4.24
CA ILE A 309 5.08 -1.85 4.94
C ILE A 309 3.61 -1.40 4.93
N TYR A 310 3.36 -0.10 5.12
CA TYR A 310 2.00 0.45 5.09
C TYR A 310 1.42 0.46 3.69
N THR A 311 2.22 0.76 2.68
CA THR A 311 1.82 0.62 1.28
C THR A 311 1.43 -0.83 0.99
N GLY A 312 2.27 -1.79 1.34
CA GLY A 312 2.01 -3.22 1.12
C GLY A 312 0.75 -3.72 1.79
N ILE A 313 0.54 -3.40 3.06
CA ILE A 313 -0.65 -3.86 3.77
C ILE A 313 -1.93 -3.20 3.24
N THR A 314 -1.86 -1.95 2.77
CA THR A 314 -3.00 -1.25 2.17
C THR A 314 -3.42 -1.93 0.85
N LEU A 315 -2.47 -2.31 0.01
CA LEU A 315 -2.75 -3.10 -1.20
C LEU A 315 -3.36 -4.46 -0.85
N ALA A 316 -2.83 -5.15 0.17
CA ALA A 316 -3.38 -6.42 0.65
C ALA A 316 -4.82 -6.28 1.14
N GLU A 317 -5.12 -5.26 1.93
CA GLU A 317 -6.48 -4.97 2.42
C GLU A 317 -7.45 -4.65 1.28
N TYR A 318 -6.98 -3.97 0.23
CA TYR A 318 -7.81 -3.64 -0.92
C TYR A 318 -8.27 -4.89 -1.67
N TYR A 319 -7.37 -5.81 -1.98
CA TYR A 319 -7.74 -7.08 -2.59
C TYR A 319 -8.53 -8.01 -1.66
N ARG A 320 -8.25 -7.98 -0.35
CA ARG A 320 -9.09 -8.64 0.66
C ARG A 320 -10.54 -8.16 0.56
N ASP A 321 -10.75 -6.85 0.41
CA ASP A 321 -12.09 -6.27 0.32
C ASP A 321 -12.83 -6.70 -0.95
N MET A 322 -12.13 -7.07 -2.02
CA MET A 322 -12.71 -7.73 -3.19
C MET A 322 -13.09 -9.20 -2.96
N GLY A 323 -12.72 -9.78 -1.81
CA GLY A 323 -13.02 -11.16 -1.42
C GLY A 323 -11.90 -12.17 -1.69
N TYR A 324 -10.68 -11.70 -2.02
CA TYR A 324 -9.52 -12.56 -2.17
C TYR A 324 -8.85 -12.88 -0.84
N HIS A 325 -8.29 -14.08 -0.72
CA HIS A 325 -7.36 -14.42 0.34
C HIS A 325 -5.99 -13.86 -0.01
N THR A 326 -5.59 -12.82 0.68
CA THR A 326 -4.32 -12.14 0.45
C THR A 326 -3.29 -12.55 1.50
N ALA A 327 -2.04 -12.72 1.08
CA ALA A 327 -0.92 -12.90 1.99
C ALA A 327 0.13 -11.80 1.74
N ILE A 328 0.58 -11.17 2.81
CA ILE A 328 1.68 -10.21 2.78
C ILE A 328 2.91 -10.85 3.41
N MET A 329 4.06 -10.76 2.74
CA MET A 329 5.37 -11.13 3.24
C MET A 329 6.19 -9.86 3.40
N ALA A 330 6.63 -9.58 4.63
CA ALA A 330 7.48 -8.42 4.92
C ALA A 330 8.90 -8.87 5.25
N ASP A 331 9.83 -8.66 4.33
CA ASP A 331 11.23 -9.00 4.46
C ASP A 331 12.10 -7.74 4.48
N SER A 332 12.48 -7.21 5.64
CA SER A 332 12.16 -7.72 6.97
C SER A 332 11.66 -6.61 7.89
N THR A 333 10.86 -6.96 8.87
CA THR A 333 10.41 -6.03 9.91
C THR A 333 11.57 -5.53 10.79
N SER A 334 12.69 -6.24 10.86
CA SER A 334 13.93 -5.77 11.49
C SER A 334 14.47 -4.51 10.83
N ARG A 335 14.49 -4.48 9.50
CA ARG A 335 14.94 -3.32 8.72
C ARG A 335 13.95 -2.15 8.82
N TRP A 336 12.67 -2.46 8.96
CA TRP A 336 11.67 -1.46 9.28
C TRP A 336 11.91 -0.82 10.66
N ALA A 337 12.20 -1.64 11.67
CA ALA A 337 12.56 -1.14 13.00
C ALA A 337 13.84 -0.28 12.98
N GLU A 338 14.85 -0.66 12.19
CA GLU A 338 16.05 0.16 11.97
C GLU A 338 15.68 1.53 11.36
N ALA A 339 14.76 1.56 10.39
CA ALA A 339 14.29 2.82 9.82
C ALA A 339 13.62 3.72 10.86
N LEU A 340 12.75 3.16 11.71
CA LEU A 340 12.14 3.89 12.82
C LEU A 340 13.19 4.42 13.81
N ARG A 341 14.22 3.63 14.12
CA ARG A 341 15.32 4.06 14.98
C ARG A 341 16.11 5.23 14.39
N GLU A 342 16.41 5.18 13.08
CA GLU A 342 17.11 6.27 12.41
C GLU A 342 16.27 7.55 12.39
N ILE A 343 14.98 7.45 12.09
CA ILE A 343 14.08 8.60 12.07
C ILE A 343 13.95 9.21 13.47
N SER A 344 13.70 8.39 14.50
CA SER A 344 13.59 8.87 15.88
C SER A 344 14.88 9.53 16.38
N GLY A 345 16.05 9.00 16.00
CA GLY A 345 17.33 9.61 16.32
C GLY A 345 17.51 11.00 15.67
N ARG A 346 17.00 11.19 14.46
CA ARG A 346 17.03 12.51 13.78
C ARG A 346 16.02 13.51 14.34
N LEU A 347 14.96 13.00 14.96
CA LEU A 347 13.98 13.79 15.70
C LEU A 347 14.41 14.11 17.12
N GLU A 348 15.58 13.62 17.53
CA GLU A 348 16.10 13.77 18.91
C GLU A 348 15.14 13.23 19.98
N GLU A 349 14.38 12.18 19.63
CA GLU A 349 13.49 11.50 20.56
C GLU A 349 14.30 10.69 21.56
N MET A 350 13.81 10.61 22.81
CA MET A 350 14.46 9.83 23.85
C MET A 350 14.44 8.34 23.48
N PRO A 351 15.59 7.68 23.33
CA PRO A 351 15.65 6.27 22.97
C PRO A 351 15.22 5.38 24.14
N ALA A 352 14.59 4.27 23.82
CA ALA A 352 14.39 3.13 24.74
C ALA A 352 15.52 2.10 24.58
N ASP A 353 15.25 0.83 24.87
CA ASP A 353 16.23 -0.24 24.79
C ASP A 353 16.89 -0.34 23.41
N GLU A 354 18.18 -0.55 23.38
CA GLU A 354 19.01 -0.69 22.16
C GLU A 354 18.91 0.51 21.17
N GLY A 355 18.47 1.66 21.65
CA GLY A 355 18.33 2.86 20.83
C GLY A 355 17.08 2.90 19.95
N PHE A 356 16.14 1.98 20.12
CA PHE A 356 14.86 2.01 19.43
C PHE A 356 13.89 2.99 20.08
N PRO A 357 12.91 3.54 19.30
CA PRO A 357 11.87 4.36 19.91
C PRO A 357 10.95 3.55 20.81
N ALA A 358 10.49 4.15 21.91
CA ALA A 358 9.61 3.49 22.88
C ALA A 358 8.28 2.99 22.29
N TYR A 359 7.85 3.57 21.19
CA TYR A 359 6.61 3.20 20.49
C TYR A 359 6.77 2.04 19.46
N LEU A 360 7.96 1.46 19.30
CA LEU A 360 8.19 0.36 18.35
C LEU A 360 7.24 -0.83 18.57
N PRO A 361 7.01 -1.33 19.80
CA PRO A 361 6.07 -2.43 20.03
C PRO A 361 4.64 -2.09 19.60
N SER A 362 4.18 -0.87 19.85
CA SER A 362 2.85 -0.41 19.45
C SER A 362 2.70 -0.39 17.93
N ARG A 363 3.70 0.11 17.22
CA ARG A 363 3.72 0.12 15.73
C ARG A 363 3.71 -1.29 15.14
N LEU A 364 4.45 -2.22 15.72
CA LEU A 364 4.44 -3.62 15.33
C LEU A 364 3.06 -4.25 15.55
N SER A 365 2.45 -4.02 16.71
CA SER A 365 1.10 -4.51 17.01
C SER A 365 0.07 -3.94 16.04
N GLU A 366 0.09 -2.64 15.77
CA GLU A 366 -0.79 -1.99 14.80
C GLU A 366 -0.68 -2.63 13.42
N PHE A 367 0.54 -2.93 12.96
CA PHE A 367 0.76 -3.60 11.69
C PHE A 367 0.19 -5.04 11.67
N TYR A 368 0.51 -5.85 12.69
CA TYR A 368 0.02 -7.23 12.77
C TYR A 368 -1.49 -7.31 12.94
N GLU A 369 -2.10 -6.36 13.64
CA GLU A 369 -3.55 -6.30 13.81
C GLU A 369 -4.32 -5.95 12.52
N ARG A 370 -3.66 -5.45 11.49
CA ARG A 370 -4.28 -5.27 10.17
C ARG A 370 -4.56 -6.60 9.47
N ALA A 371 -3.84 -7.67 9.81
CA ALA A 371 -4.19 -9.02 9.39
C ALA A 371 -5.45 -9.50 10.12
N GLY A 372 -6.28 -10.27 9.44
CA GLY A 372 -7.49 -10.83 10.06
C GLY A 372 -8.33 -11.64 9.09
N TYR A 373 -9.05 -12.61 9.62
CA TYR A 373 -10.16 -13.24 8.93
C TYR A 373 -11.39 -12.38 9.18
N VAL A 374 -11.88 -11.71 8.13
CA VAL A 374 -12.87 -10.65 8.30
C VAL A 374 -14.06 -10.83 7.38
N LYS A 375 -15.22 -10.33 7.82
CA LYS A 375 -16.34 -10.05 6.94
C LYS A 375 -16.15 -8.63 6.44
N THR A 376 -15.88 -8.46 5.15
CA THR A 376 -15.70 -7.15 4.53
C THR A 376 -17.02 -6.40 4.46
N VAL A 377 -16.97 -5.09 4.22
CA VAL A 377 -18.18 -4.25 4.13
C VAL A 377 -19.01 -4.65 2.92
N SER A 378 -18.37 -5.08 1.83
CA SER A 378 -19.00 -5.52 0.58
C SER A 378 -19.75 -6.87 0.66
N TYR A 379 -19.48 -7.68 1.66
CA TYR A 379 -20.02 -9.04 1.74
C TYR A 379 -21.30 -9.13 2.60
N THR A 380 -22.31 -8.33 2.31
CA THR A 380 -23.64 -8.50 2.96
C THR A 380 -24.53 -9.53 2.23
N HIS A 381 -24.17 -10.03 1.05
CA HIS A 381 -25.03 -10.88 0.22
C HIS A 381 -24.38 -12.15 -0.37
N LEU A 382 -23.20 -12.57 0.07
CA LEU A 382 -22.75 -13.90 -0.26
C LEU A 382 -23.20 -14.88 0.84
N THR A 383 -24.35 -15.47 0.65
CA THR A 383 -24.65 -16.78 1.20
C THR A 383 -23.55 -17.73 0.71
N LEU A 384 -22.67 -18.16 1.61
CA LEU A 384 -21.84 -19.32 1.37
C LEU A 384 -22.79 -20.46 0.99
N PRO A 385 -22.57 -21.20 -0.10
CA PRO A 385 -23.29 -22.45 -0.29
C PRO A 385 -22.96 -23.32 0.93
N THR A 386 -23.94 -23.55 1.74
CA THR A 386 -23.92 -24.62 2.73
C THR A 386 -23.97 -25.93 1.95
N ASN A 387 -22.82 -26.57 1.80
CA ASN A 387 -22.67 -28.01 1.61
C ASN A 387 -21.37 -28.45 2.25
#